data_b788e912179a7f473af995c008e244d5
#
_entry.id   b788e912179a7f473af995c008e244d5
#
_cell.length_a   1.000
_cell.length_b   1.000
_cell.length_c   1.000
_cell.angle_alpha   90.00
_cell.angle_beta   90.00
_cell.angle_gamma   90.00
#
_symmetry.space_group_name_H-M   'P 1'
#
loop_
_entity.id
_entity.type
_entity.pdbx_description
1 polymer ?
#
loop_
_entity_poly.entity_id
_entity_poly.type
_entity_poly.pdbx_seq_one_letter_code
_entity_poly.pdbx_strand_id
1 'polypeptide(L)'
;MEIRNIAIIAHVDHGKTTLVDKMLRQAGAFRENQVVQERVMDSNPLERERGITILAKNTSVHWHGTKINVVDTPGHADFGGEVERILRMVDGVLLVVDAFDGPMPQTRFVLRKALALGRTPIVVINKIDRPGAEPLRVHDEVLDLFIELEADEAQLDAPVVYVSARDGVATMDLDQPLQDLTPLFDTIVKHVPPPPSDASGAFQMLISTIDHSPYLGRLGIGRVERGTVHVGDTVALLPLDPNQRAEQARVTKLYAFEGLERTEVPEAPAGEIVALAGLEGVEIGLTVTDLEHPERLAGIAVEEPTISVDFMVNNSPFAGREGKFVTSRQVRDRLYGELERNVALRVEDTDSTDTWSVSGRGELHLTILMETMRREGYEFQVSRPRVITREGPGGERLEPYEELSIDVPDEFVGNVIEKLGPRRAEMLEMKNPGQGLVRLLYRIPARGLFGYRSEFLTDTRGTGIMHHRFLDYGPWAGPLAGRTRGSLVSMEDGVIVAFALANLQERSTLFVQPGDAVYEGMVVGESARPGDMDVNPTKEKKLTNMRSKASDENIQLEPPRELTLEAALEYIEDDELIEVTPQSIRLRKRFLSTTDRKRFSRGVKRERASMS
;
A
#
# COMPACT_ATOMS: atom_id res chain seq x y z
N MET A 1 23.17 -14.03 -25.06
CA MET A 1 21.73 -13.76 -25.21
C MET A 1 21.54 -12.27 -24.87
N GLU A 2 20.79 -11.53 -25.68
CA GLU A 2 20.51 -10.14 -25.35
C GLU A 2 19.51 -10.05 -24.20
N ILE A 3 19.63 -8.99 -23.39
CA ILE A 3 18.77 -8.76 -22.24
C ILE A 3 18.05 -7.41 -22.40
N ARG A 4 16.80 -7.32 -21.97
CA ARG A 4 16.05 -6.08 -21.77
C ARG A 4 15.42 -6.13 -20.40
N ASN A 5 15.59 -5.07 -19.62
CA ASN A 5 15.02 -4.95 -18.28
C ASN A 5 13.93 -3.89 -18.31
N ILE A 6 12.70 -4.27 -18.02
CA ILE A 6 11.54 -3.34 -18.02
C ILE A 6 10.78 -3.43 -16.71
N ALA A 7 10.22 -2.29 -16.30
CA ALA A 7 9.22 -2.22 -15.24
C ALA A 7 7.84 -1.92 -15.83
N ILE A 8 6.78 -2.43 -15.22
CA ILE A 8 5.41 -2.12 -15.64
C ILE A 8 4.78 -1.17 -14.63
N ILE A 9 4.39 -0.01 -15.12
CA ILE A 9 3.73 1.07 -14.39
C ILE A 9 2.27 1.12 -14.83
N ALA A 10 1.35 1.03 -13.89
CA ALA A 10 -0.08 1.16 -14.17
C ALA A 10 -0.82 1.65 -12.93
N HIS A 11 -1.96 2.31 -13.16
CA HIS A 11 -2.95 2.49 -12.10
C HIS A 11 -3.63 1.16 -11.77
N VAL A 12 -4.25 1.09 -10.58
CA VAL A 12 -5.11 -0.02 -10.18
C VAL A 12 -6.19 -0.21 -11.27
N ASP A 13 -6.47 -1.45 -11.61
CA ASP A 13 -7.45 -1.85 -12.63
C ASP A 13 -7.16 -1.45 -14.08
N HIS A 14 -6.04 -0.80 -14.42
CA HIS A 14 -5.66 -0.52 -15.82
C HIS A 14 -5.22 -1.78 -16.60
N GLY A 15 -5.21 -2.95 -15.94
CA GLY A 15 -4.99 -4.25 -16.58
C GLY A 15 -3.54 -4.71 -16.64
N LYS A 16 -2.67 -4.19 -15.76
CA LYS A 16 -1.26 -4.57 -15.62
C LYS A 16 -1.08 -6.08 -15.52
N THR A 17 -1.67 -6.71 -14.52
CA THR A 17 -1.57 -8.16 -14.27
C THR A 17 -2.09 -8.99 -15.44
N THR A 18 -3.19 -8.58 -16.06
CA THR A 18 -3.74 -9.24 -17.24
C THR A 18 -2.79 -9.18 -18.43
N LEU A 19 -2.13 -8.03 -18.63
CA LEU A 19 -1.14 -7.85 -19.69
C LEU A 19 0.05 -8.78 -19.49
N VAL A 20 0.63 -8.81 -18.27
CA VAL A 20 1.77 -9.69 -17.95
C VAL A 20 1.39 -11.17 -18.12
N ASP A 21 0.22 -11.58 -17.67
CA ASP A 21 -0.27 -12.96 -17.87
C ASP A 21 -0.32 -13.35 -19.35
N LYS A 22 -0.78 -12.44 -20.21
CA LYS A 22 -0.82 -12.68 -21.66
C LYS A 22 0.57 -12.68 -22.28
N MET A 23 1.46 -11.79 -21.86
CA MET A 23 2.87 -11.79 -22.28
C MET A 23 3.54 -13.13 -21.96
N LEU A 24 3.39 -13.63 -20.73
CA LEU A 24 3.93 -14.92 -20.30
C LEU A 24 3.39 -16.08 -21.12
N ARG A 25 2.09 -16.08 -21.42
CA ARG A 25 1.43 -17.13 -22.24
C ARG A 25 1.95 -17.13 -23.68
N GLN A 26 2.02 -15.98 -24.31
CA GLN A 26 2.46 -15.89 -25.72
C GLN A 26 3.96 -16.13 -25.89
N ALA A 27 4.76 -15.76 -24.90
CA ALA A 27 6.21 -16.08 -24.90
C ALA A 27 6.53 -17.55 -24.56
N GLY A 28 5.50 -18.41 -24.36
CA GLY A 28 5.69 -19.83 -24.13
C GLY A 28 6.22 -20.18 -22.73
N ALA A 29 6.06 -19.29 -21.75
CA ALA A 29 6.48 -19.53 -20.36
C ALA A 29 5.67 -20.64 -19.66
N PHE A 30 4.55 -21.05 -20.22
CA PHE A 30 3.69 -22.12 -19.71
C PHE A 30 3.66 -23.31 -20.66
N ARG A 31 3.52 -24.52 -20.12
CA ARG A 31 3.30 -25.73 -20.92
C ARG A 31 1.89 -25.71 -21.52
N GLU A 32 1.70 -26.19 -22.75
CA GLU A 32 0.42 -26.16 -23.50
C GLU A 32 -0.79 -26.73 -22.75
N ASN A 33 -0.58 -27.63 -21.79
CA ASN A 33 -1.63 -28.29 -21.00
C ASN A 33 -1.70 -27.80 -19.53
N GLN A 34 -0.99 -26.74 -19.16
CA GLN A 34 -0.98 -26.24 -17.80
C GLN A 34 -2.21 -25.34 -17.59
N VAL A 35 -3.15 -25.80 -16.75
CA VAL A 35 -4.27 -24.94 -16.28
C VAL A 35 -3.69 -23.88 -15.35
N VAL A 36 -3.46 -22.70 -15.88
CA VAL A 36 -2.96 -21.55 -15.12
C VAL A 36 -4.13 -20.70 -14.69
N GLN A 37 -4.28 -20.47 -13.40
CA GLN A 37 -5.28 -19.53 -12.89
C GLN A 37 -5.01 -18.12 -13.46
N GLU A 38 -6.05 -17.37 -13.71
CA GLU A 38 -5.92 -15.94 -14.05
C GLU A 38 -5.23 -15.17 -12.91
N ARG A 39 -4.49 -14.11 -13.25
CA ARG A 39 -3.69 -13.28 -12.32
C ARG A 39 -2.56 -14.07 -11.63
N VAL A 40 -1.75 -14.74 -12.43
CA VAL A 40 -0.63 -15.57 -11.95
C VAL A 40 0.38 -14.76 -11.12
N MET A 41 0.59 -13.50 -11.46
CA MET A 41 1.49 -12.60 -10.73
C MET A 41 0.91 -12.22 -9.35
N ASP A 42 -0.40 -12.15 -9.16
CA ASP A 42 -1.04 -11.86 -7.87
C ASP A 42 -1.14 -13.13 -7.02
N SER A 43 -0.02 -13.64 -6.53
CA SER A 43 0.03 -14.88 -5.73
C SER A 43 -0.53 -14.70 -4.32
N ASN A 44 -0.56 -13.48 -3.80
CA ASN A 44 -1.11 -13.15 -2.49
C ASN A 44 -2.65 -13.01 -2.57
N PRO A 45 -3.43 -13.70 -1.72
CA PRO A 45 -4.88 -13.53 -1.67
C PRO A 45 -5.33 -12.07 -1.47
N LEU A 46 -4.58 -11.26 -0.72
CA LEU A 46 -4.85 -9.84 -0.50
C LEU A 46 -4.68 -9.00 -1.76
N GLU A 47 -3.66 -9.30 -2.60
CA GLU A 47 -3.46 -8.62 -3.88
C GLU A 47 -4.64 -8.88 -4.82
N ARG A 48 -5.12 -10.15 -4.87
CA ARG A 48 -6.27 -10.54 -5.71
C ARG A 48 -7.57 -9.88 -5.26
N GLU A 49 -7.81 -9.83 -3.95
CA GLU A 49 -9.02 -9.24 -3.36
C GLU A 49 -9.07 -7.74 -3.54
N ARG A 50 -7.94 -7.07 -3.35
CA ARG A 50 -7.83 -5.61 -3.42
C ARG A 50 -7.53 -5.08 -4.83
N GLY A 51 -7.15 -5.96 -5.76
CA GLY A 51 -6.75 -5.59 -7.11
C GLY A 51 -5.46 -4.79 -7.20
N ILE A 52 -4.62 -4.77 -6.14
CA ILE A 52 -3.38 -4.00 -6.08
C ILE A 52 -2.17 -4.92 -5.96
N THR A 53 -1.06 -4.55 -6.59
CA THR A 53 0.24 -5.19 -6.34
C THR A 53 0.82 -4.62 -5.04
N ILE A 54 1.10 -5.50 -4.09
CA ILE A 54 1.67 -5.15 -2.79
C ILE A 54 3.19 -5.33 -2.81
N LEU A 55 3.66 -6.45 -3.38
CA LEU A 55 5.08 -6.80 -3.45
C LEU A 55 5.53 -6.82 -4.91
N ALA A 56 6.69 -6.24 -5.15
CA ALA A 56 7.37 -6.34 -6.44
C ALA A 56 7.68 -7.79 -6.78
N LYS A 57 7.45 -8.18 -8.03
CA LYS A 57 7.75 -9.52 -8.54
C LYS A 57 8.58 -9.41 -9.80
N ASN A 58 9.58 -10.29 -9.88
CA ASN A 58 10.40 -10.41 -11.05
C ASN A 58 9.95 -11.63 -11.85
N THR A 59 9.83 -11.44 -13.15
CA THR A 59 9.55 -12.52 -14.11
C THR A 59 10.35 -12.28 -15.37
N SER A 60 10.44 -13.27 -16.25
CA SER A 60 11.09 -13.10 -17.55
C SER A 60 10.31 -13.78 -18.67
N VAL A 61 10.49 -13.28 -19.87
CA VAL A 61 9.98 -13.88 -21.09
C VAL A 61 11.09 -13.91 -22.15
N HIS A 62 11.04 -14.88 -23.06
CA HIS A 62 11.97 -14.98 -24.17
C HIS A 62 11.29 -14.60 -25.48
N TRP A 63 11.88 -13.68 -26.22
CA TRP A 63 11.38 -13.23 -27.51
C TRP A 63 12.49 -13.09 -28.53
N HIS A 64 12.42 -13.85 -29.62
CA HIS A 64 13.38 -13.82 -30.74
C HIS A 64 14.87 -13.82 -30.31
N GLY A 65 15.21 -14.60 -29.28
CA GLY A 65 16.60 -14.71 -28.77
C GLY A 65 16.99 -13.64 -27.74
N THR A 66 16.08 -12.74 -27.40
CA THR A 66 16.22 -11.74 -26.32
C THR A 66 15.46 -12.19 -25.08
N LYS A 67 16.11 -12.11 -23.92
CA LYS A 67 15.47 -12.26 -22.61
C LYS A 67 14.94 -10.90 -22.16
N ILE A 68 13.65 -10.81 -21.89
CA ILE A 68 13.01 -9.63 -21.36
C ILE A 68 12.67 -9.89 -19.89
N ASN A 69 13.41 -9.29 -18.98
CA ASN A 69 13.09 -9.29 -17.57
C ASN A 69 11.98 -8.25 -17.32
N VAL A 70 10.92 -8.67 -16.66
CA VAL A 70 9.75 -7.85 -16.36
C VAL A 70 9.62 -7.73 -14.85
N VAL A 71 9.74 -6.51 -14.33
CA VAL A 71 9.57 -6.23 -12.91
C VAL A 71 8.22 -5.57 -12.69
N ASP A 72 7.37 -6.24 -11.92
CA ASP A 72 6.05 -5.70 -11.55
C ASP A 72 6.21 -4.67 -10.43
N THR A 73 5.62 -3.47 -10.61
CA THR A 73 5.74 -2.39 -9.64
C THR A 73 4.45 -2.21 -8.83
N PRO A 74 4.56 -1.99 -7.50
CA PRO A 74 3.44 -1.54 -6.71
C PRO A 74 2.89 -0.21 -7.26
N GLY A 75 1.57 -0.07 -7.30
CA GLY A 75 0.93 1.15 -7.82
C GLY A 75 0.62 2.20 -6.75
N HIS A 76 0.66 1.86 -5.46
CA HIS A 76 0.25 2.75 -4.38
C HIS A 76 1.41 3.62 -3.85
N ALA A 77 1.11 4.87 -3.48
CA ALA A 77 2.12 5.84 -3.01
C ALA A 77 2.88 5.38 -1.75
N ASP A 78 2.25 4.59 -0.86
CA ASP A 78 2.89 4.02 0.34
C ASP A 78 4.10 3.14 0.02
N PHE A 79 4.21 2.66 -1.22
CA PHE A 79 5.30 1.83 -1.73
C PHE A 79 6.30 2.62 -2.60
N GLY A 80 6.30 3.96 -2.53
CA GLY A 80 7.10 4.84 -3.38
C GLY A 80 8.60 4.54 -3.37
N GLY A 81 9.16 4.16 -2.24
CA GLY A 81 10.57 3.75 -2.14
C GLY A 81 10.86 2.40 -2.81
N GLU A 82 9.88 1.48 -2.85
CA GLU A 82 10.01 0.23 -3.61
C GLU A 82 10.02 0.47 -5.10
N VAL A 83 9.14 1.36 -5.56
CA VAL A 83 9.09 1.80 -6.96
C VAL A 83 10.44 2.35 -7.40
N GLU A 84 11.07 3.25 -6.61
CA GLU A 84 12.37 3.82 -6.96
C GLU A 84 13.46 2.75 -7.05
N ARG A 85 13.47 1.78 -6.13
CA ARG A 85 14.43 0.67 -6.16
C ARG A 85 14.26 -0.20 -7.40
N ILE A 86 13.03 -0.48 -7.79
CA ILE A 86 12.72 -1.25 -9.00
C ILE A 86 13.17 -0.49 -10.25
N LEU A 87 12.86 0.81 -10.34
CA LEU A 87 13.24 1.63 -11.47
C LEU A 87 14.75 1.73 -11.69
N ARG A 88 15.56 1.51 -10.67
CA ARG A 88 17.02 1.45 -10.80
C ARG A 88 17.51 0.13 -11.43
N MET A 89 16.76 -0.96 -11.31
CA MET A 89 17.12 -2.25 -11.91
C MET A 89 16.77 -2.37 -13.39
N VAL A 90 15.97 -1.43 -13.93
CA VAL A 90 15.44 -1.53 -15.29
C VAL A 90 15.96 -0.41 -16.18
N ASP A 91 15.83 -0.60 -17.49
CA ASP A 91 16.30 0.32 -18.51
C ASP A 91 15.12 0.99 -19.25
N GLY A 92 13.94 0.35 -19.23
CA GLY A 92 12.71 0.89 -19.80
C GLY A 92 11.49 0.68 -18.91
N VAL A 93 10.41 1.40 -19.19
CA VAL A 93 9.14 1.31 -18.47
C VAL A 93 7.98 1.17 -19.45
N LEU A 94 7.07 0.24 -19.17
CA LEU A 94 5.78 0.14 -19.84
C LEU A 94 4.75 0.94 -19.03
N LEU A 95 4.28 2.05 -19.57
CA LEU A 95 3.23 2.87 -18.99
C LEU A 95 1.88 2.37 -19.49
N VAL A 96 1.18 1.58 -18.68
CA VAL A 96 -0.15 1.02 -19.03
C VAL A 96 -1.26 1.97 -18.59
N VAL A 97 -2.05 2.45 -19.54
CA VAL A 97 -3.14 3.39 -19.33
C VAL A 97 -4.44 2.81 -19.92
N ASP A 98 -5.54 2.92 -19.19
CA ASP A 98 -6.86 2.51 -19.68
C ASP A 98 -7.35 3.49 -20.75
N ALA A 99 -7.81 2.96 -21.90
CA ALA A 99 -8.32 3.75 -23.04
C ALA A 99 -9.60 4.54 -22.75
N PHE A 100 -10.27 4.27 -21.61
CA PHE A 100 -11.45 5.00 -21.17
C PHE A 100 -11.12 6.01 -20.06
N ASP A 101 -10.40 5.55 -19.01
CA ASP A 101 -10.15 6.36 -17.80
C ASP A 101 -9.01 7.36 -17.99
N GLY A 102 -8.05 7.10 -18.91
CA GLY A 102 -6.90 7.95 -19.12
C GLY A 102 -5.81 7.85 -18.03
N PRO A 103 -4.82 8.76 -18.03
CA PRO A 103 -3.73 8.74 -17.05
C PRO A 103 -4.20 9.22 -15.67
N MET A 104 -4.09 8.35 -14.67
CA MET A 104 -4.53 8.58 -13.31
C MET A 104 -3.41 9.14 -12.41
N PRO A 105 -3.73 9.83 -11.28
CA PRO A 105 -2.73 10.51 -10.44
C PRO A 105 -1.61 9.61 -9.90
N GLN A 106 -1.87 8.35 -9.58
CA GLN A 106 -0.82 7.40 -9.13
C GLN A 106 0.22 7.15 -10.21
N THR A 107 -0.22 7.06 -11.46
CA THR A 107 0.64 6.89 -12.62
C THR A 107 1.65 8.04 -12.75
N ARG A 108 1.22 9.30 -12.47
CA ARG A 108 2.08 10.49 -12.51
C ARG A 108 3.29 10.38 -11.60
N PHE A 109 3.10 9.90 -10.38
CA PHE A 109 4.18 9.79 -9.41
C PHE A 109 5.26 8.82 -9.87
N VAL A 110 4.86 7.62 -10.29
CA VAL A 110 5.80 6.58 -10.74
C VAL A 110 6.48 7.00 -12.04
N LEU A 111 5.71 7.58 -12.97
CA LEU A 111 6.23 8.08 -14.25
C LEU A 111 7.25 9.20 -14.03
N ARG A 112 6.97 10.19 -13.17
CA ARG A 112 7.94 11.26 -12.84
C ARG A 112 9.27 10.70 -12.36
N LYS A 113 9.25 9.69 -11.48
CA LYS A 113 10.48 9.03 -11.01
C LYS A 113 11.20 8.28 -12.14
N ALA A 114 10.46 7.61 -13.01
CA ALA A 114 11.03 6.90 -14.15
C ALA A 114 11.72 7.86 -15.14
N LEU A 115 11.06 8.97 -15.50
CA LEU A 115 11.61 10.01 -16.37
C LEU A 115 12.84 10.67 -15.75
N ALA A 116 12.79 11.03 -14.46
CA ALA A 116 13.93 11.61 -13.74
C ALA A 116 15.15 10.68 -13.67
N LEU A 117 14.95 9.36 -13.71
CA LEU A 117 16.01 8.36 -13.78
C LEU A 117 16.46 8.06 -15.22
N GLY A 118 15.93 8.78 -16.22
CA GLY A 118 16.28 8.61 -17.64
C GLY A 118 15.83 7.26 -18.21
N ARG A 119 14.73 6.66 -17.68
CA ARG A 119 14.21 5.39 -18.21
C ARG A 119 13.43 5.62 -19.49
N THR A 120 13.60 4.71 -20.47
CA THR A 120 12.92 4.80 -21.77
C THR A 120 11.45 4.39 -21.59
N PRO A 121 10.48 5.27 -21.81
CA PRO A 121 9.08 4.94 -21.69
C PRO A 121 8.54 4.29 -22.99
N ILE A 122 7.62 3.34 -22.84
CA ILE A 122 6.75 2.83 -23.88
C ILE A 122 5.32 2.98 -23.36
N VAL A 123 4.47 3.67 -24.11
CA VAL A 123 3.07 3.87 -23.71
C VAL A 123 2.23 2.71 -24.22
N VAL A 124 1.47 2.09 -23.32
CA VAL A 124 0.55 1.00 -23.63
C VAL A 124 -0.87 1.44 -23.30
N ILE A 125 -1.65 1.80 -24.32
CA ILE A 125 -3.06 2.17 -24.18
C ILE A 125 -3.88 0.88 -24.22
N ASN A 126 -4.33 0.44 -23.05
CA ASN A 126 -5.00 -0.83 -22.84
C ASN A 126 -6.52 -0.71 -22.82
N LYS A 127 -7.20 -1.85 -22.94
CA LYS A 127 -8.66 -1.98 -22.96
C LYS A 127 -9.34 -1.25 -24.12
N ILE A 128 -8.70 -1.23 -25.28
CA ILE A 128 -9.29 -0.67 -26.51
C ILE A 128 -10.56 -1.40 -26.95
N ASP A 129 -10.80 -2.58 -26.41
CA ASP A 129 -12.02 -3.39 -26.59
C ASP A 129 -13.21 -2.94 -25.73
N ARG A 130 -12.99 -2.04 -24.76
CA ARG A 130 -14.03 -1.55 -23.84
C ARG A 130 -15.01 -0.62 -24.57
N PRO A 131 -16.34 -0.79 -24.37
CA PRO A 131 -17.32 0.16 -24.89
C PRO A 131 -17.05 1.58 -24.35
N GLY A 132 -16.96 2.55 -25.25
CA GLY A 132 -16.65 3.93 -24.91
C GLY A 132 -15.15 4.24 -24.77
N ALA A 133 -14.25 3.31 -25.12
CA ALA A 133 -12.83 3.57 -25.19
C ALA A 133 -12.51 4.64 -26.24
N GLU A 134 -11.65 5.60 -25.87
CA GLU A 134 -11.19 6.71 -26.71
C GLU A 134 -9.65 6.74 -26.78
N PRO A 135 -9.02 5.76 -27.43
CA PRO A 135 -7.57 5.58 -27.35
C PRO A 135 -6.77 6.79 -27.86
N LEU A 136 -7.28 7.51 -28.87
CA LEU A 136 -6.60 8.72 -29.38
C LEU A 136 -6.66 9.89 -28.39
N ARG A 137 -7.79 10.10 -27.72
CA ARG A 137 -7.90 11.08 -26.63
C ARG A 137 -6.92 10.78 -25.50
N VAL A 138 -6.87 9.52 -25.09
CA VAL A 138 -5.96 9.08 -24.00
C VAL A 138 -4.50 9.22 -24.42
N HIS A 139 -4.18 9.01 -25.69
CA HIS A 139 -2.85 9.29 -26.23
C HIS A 139 -2.45 10.76 -26.03
N ASP A 140 -3.32 11.70 -26.43
CA ASP A 140 -3.08 13.13 -26.26
C ASP A 140 -2.93 13.50 -24.77
N GLU A 141 -3.76 12.95 -23.89
CA GLU A 141 -3.66 13.16 -22.43
C GLU A 141 -2.34 12.63 -21.83
N VAL A 142 -1.82 11.51 -22.33
CA VAL A 142 -0.52 10.97 -21.90
C VAL A 142 0.61 11.88 -22.39
N LEU A 143 0.51 12.42 -23.59
CA LEU A 143 1.49 13.37 -24.11
C LEU A 143 1.50 14.66 -23.29
N ASP A 144 0.33 15.21 -22.96
CA ASP A 144 0.19 16.36 -22.06
C ASP A 144 0.81 16.06 -20.68
N LEU A 145 0.61 14.84 -20.16
CA LEU A 145 1.23 14.41 -18.91
C LEU A 145 2.77 14.40 -19.01
N PHE A 146 3.34 13.94 -20.11
CA PHE A 146 4.80 13.94 -20.31
C PHE A 146 5.36 15.37 -20.35
N ILE A 147 4.68 16.28 -21.05
CA ILE A 147 5.03 17.70 -21.09
C ILE A 147 4.98 18.31 -19.68
N GLU A 148 3.92 18.04 -18.92
CA GLU A 148 3.77 18.53 -17.54
C GLU A 148 4.84 17.98 -16.58
N LEU A 149 5.33 16.77 -16.84
CA LEU A 149 6.41 16.14 -16.07
C LEU A 149 7.81 16.51 -16.56
N GLU A 150 7.92 17.50 -17.48
CA GLU A 150 9.18 18.00 -18.03
C GLU A 150 10.02 16.88 -18.70
N ALA A 151 9.34 15.96 -19.40
CA ALA A 151 10.00 14.91 -20.16
C ALA A 151 10.91 15.51 -21.23
N ASP A 152 12.06 14.88 -21.47
CA ASP A 152 12.97 15.29 -22.53
C ASP A 152 12.44 14.90 -23.93
N GLU A 153 13.08 15.41 -24.99
CA GLU A 153 12.65 15.20 -26.39
C GLU A 153 12.58 13.71 -26.75
N ALA A 154 13.51 12.89 -26.27
CA ALA A 154 13.53 11.44 -26.53
C ALA A 154 12.40 10.70 -25.80
N GLN A 155 12.04 11.18 -24.60
CA GLN A 155 10.93 10.64 -23.82
C GLN A 155 9.57 11.07 -24.39
N LEU A 156 9.45 12.27 -24.94
CA LEU A 156 8.24 12.74 -25.64
C LEU A 156 7.96 11.95 -26.93
N ASP A 157 9.00 11.42 -27.58
CA ASP A 157 8.89 10.55 -28.77
C ASP A 157 8.68 9.07 -28.41
N ALA A 158 8.12 8.81 -27.23
CA ALA A 158 7.87 7.45 -26.75
C ALA A 158 6.89 6.69 -27.68
N PRO A 159 7.21 5.45 -28.08
CA PRO A 159 6.32 4.66 -28.90
C PRO A 159 5.02 4.32 -28.15
N VAL A 160 3.89 4.36 -28.87
CA VAL A 160 2.57 4.03 -28.36
C VAL A 160 2.10 2.70 -28.95
N VAL A 161 1.65 1.78 -28.08
CA VAL A 161 1.08 0.50 -28.48
C VAL A 161 -0.35 0.41 -27.94
N TYR A 162 -1.30 0.13 -28.81
CA TYR A 162 -2.72 -0.07 -28.44
C TYR A 162 -2.99 -1.55 -28.18
N VAL A 163 -3.58 -1.87 -27.03
CA VAL A 163 -3.66 -3.25 -26.53
C VAL A 163 -5.05 -3.59 -26.01
N SER A 164 -5.55 -4.79 -26.31
CA SER A 164 -6.55 -5.48 -25.50
C SER A 164 -5.86 -6.60 -24.71
N ALA A 165 -5.46 -6.31 -23.48
CA ALA A 165 -4.84 -7.32 -22.62
C ALA A 165 -5.75 -8.50 -22.35
N ARG A 166 -7.09 -8.28 -22.29
CA ARG A 166 -8.09 -9.36 -22.14
C ARG A 166 -8.02 -10.35 -23.29
N ASP A 167 -7.96 -9.87 -24.52
CA ASP A 167 -7.96 -10.70 -25.71
C ASP A 167 -6.54 -11.16 -26.11
N GLY A 168 -5.50 -10.49 -25.56
CA GLY A 168 -4.09 -10.79 -25.82
C GLY A 168 -3.64 -10.32 -27.19
N VAL A 169 -4.10 -9.14 -27.63
CA VAL A 169 -3.83 -8.57 -28.96
C VAL A 169 -3.31 -7.15 -28.86
N ALA A 170 -2.51 -6.71 -29.82
CA ALA A 170 -1.89 -5.40 -29.87
C ALA A 170 -1.79 -4.88 -31.32
N THR A 171 -1.67 -3.55 -31.46
CA THR A 171 -1.35 -2.89 -32.72
C THR A 171 -0.61 -1.57 -32.47
N MET A 172 0.17 -1.13 -33.44
CA MET A 172 0.76 0.24 -33.47
C MET A 172 -0.16 1.22 -34.23
N ASP A 173 -1.14 0.73 -34.99
CA ASP A 173 -2.04 1.51 -35.82
C ASP A 173 -3.46 0.95 -35.69
N LEU A 174 -4.38 1.78 -35.20
CA LEU A 174 -5.78 1.39 -34.95
C LEU A 174 -6.57 1.02 -36.22
N ASP A 175 -6.07 1.45 -37.40
CA ASP A 175 -6.67 1.10 -38.68
C ASP A 175 -6.25 -0.29 -39.18
N GLN A 176 -5.30 -0.94 -38.50
CA GLN A 176 -4.83 -2.28 -38.83
C GLN A 176 -5.50 -3.36 -37.97
N PRO A 177 -5.62 -4.60 -38.51
CA PRO A 177 -6.19 -5.70 -37.74
C PRO A 177 -5.33 -6.02 -36.52
N LEU A 178 -6.00 -6.21 -35.39
CA LEU A 178 -5.38 -6.69 -34.17
C LEU A 178 -4.93 -8.16 -34.38
N GLN A 179 -3.71 -8.49 -33.98
CA GLN A 179 -3.16 -9.83 -34.07
C GLN A 179 -2.91 -10.38 -32.67
N ASP A 180 -1.66 -10.57 -32.33
CA ASP A 180 -1.20 -11.00 -31.00
C ASP A 180 -0.40 -9.89 -30.32
N LEU A 181 0.39 -10.18 -29.27
CA LEU A 181 1.23 -9.17 -28.62
C LEU A 181 2.59 -8.96 -29.30
N THR A 182 2.82 -9.52 -30.49
CA THR A 182 4.06 -9.31 -31.26
C THR A 182 4.44 -7.82 -31.39
N PRO A 183 3.51 -6.89 -31.73
CA PRO A 183 3.85 -5.48 -31.81
C PRO A 183 4.39 -4.90 -30.50
N LEU A 184 3.91 -5.37 -29.35
CA LEU A 184 4.42 -4.94 -28.05
C LEU A 184 5.83 -5.47 -27.78
N PHE A 185 6.05 -6.77 -28.01
CA PHE A 185 7.38 -7.38 -27.82
C PHE A 185 8.43 -6.76 -28.73
N ASP A 186 8.12 -6.59 -30.00
CA ASP A 186 9.03 -5.99 -30.97
C ASP A 186 9.36 -4.54 -30.60
N THR A 187 8.37 -3.78 -30.11
CA THR A 187 8.59 -2.42 -29.60
C THR A 187 9.52 -2.42 -28.40
N ILE A 188 9.35 -3.33 -27.44
CA ILE A 188 10.24 -3.47 -26.28
C ILE A 188 11.68 -3.74 -26.74
N VAL A 189 11.89 -4.75 -27.58
CA VAL A 189 13.24 -5.12 -28.06
C VAL A 189 13.91 -4.00 -28.83
N LYS A 190 13.14 -3.24 -29.63
CA LYS A 190 13.63 -2.16 -30.46
C LYS A 190 13.96 -0.87 -29.71
N HIS A 191 13.12 -0.48 -28.75
CA HIS A 191 13.19 0.83 -28.11
C HIS A 191 13.84 0.84 -26.73
N VAL A 192 13.72 -0.26 -25.94
CA VAL A 192 14.41 -0.35 -24.65
C VAL A 192 15.89 -0.62 -24.92
N PRO A 193 16.82 0.21 -24.43
CA PRO A 193 18.24 -0.06 -24.59
C PRO A 193 18.66 -1.34 -23.86
N PRO A 194 19.69 -2.06 -24.36
CA PRO A 194 20.29 -3.12 -23.60
C PRO A 194 20.93 -2.55 -22.31
N PRO A 195 20.94 -3.31 -21.20
CA PRO A 195 21.61 -2.87 -19.99
C PRO A 195 23.10 -2.65 -20.25
N PRO A 196 23.76 -1.73 -19.50
CA PRO A 196 25.20 -1.59 -19.54
C PRO A 196 25.85 -2.96 -19.28
N SER A 197 26.65 -3.47 -20.23
CA SER A 197 27.18 -4.82 -20.19
C SER A 197 28.71 -4.83 -20.21
N ASP A 198 29.35 -4.29 -19.16
CA ASP A 198 30.78 -4.52 -18.94
C ASP A 198 30.98 -5.87 -18.21
N ALA A 199 30.91 -6.96 -18.95
CA ALA A 199 31.12 -8.29 -18.40
C ALA A 199 32.61 -8.59 -18.03
N SER A 200 33.54 -7.74 -18.47
CA SER A 200 35.00 -7.91 -18.21
C SER A 200 35.48 -7.20 -16.95
N GLY A 201 34.67 -6.27 -16.41
CA GLY A 201 35.01 -5.53 -15.20
C GLY A 201 34.87 -6.34 -13.91
N ALA A 202 35.38 -5.81 -12.79
CA ALA A 202 35.19 -6.41 -11.48
C ALA A 202 33.70 -6.46 -11.12
N PHE A 203 33.23 -7.54 -10.51
CA PHE A 203 31.83 -7.75 -10.17
C PHE A 203 31.27 -6.64 -9.29
N GLN A 204 30.07 -6.18 -9.61
CA GLN A 204 29.38 -5.15 -8.86
C GLN A 204 27.85 -5.29 -9.04
N MET A 205 27.13 -5.28 -7.92
CA MET A 205 25.67 -5.40 -7.87
C MET A 205 25.11 -4.58 -6.70
N LEU A 206 24.01 -3.86 -6.92
CA LEU A 206 23.27 -3.18 -5.87
C LEU A 206 22.08 -4.02 -5.40
N ILE A 207 21.95 -4.25 -4.10
CA ILE A 207 20.76 -4.92 -3.54
C ILE A 207 19.59 -3.94 -3.54
N SER A 208 18.62 -4.19 -4.40
CA SER A 208 17.43 -3.37 -4.57
C SER A 208 16.22 -3.90 -3.81
N THR A 209 16.13 -5.22 -3.64
CA THR A 209 15.03 -5.90 -2.95
C THR A 209 15.57 -7.08 -2.14
N ILE A 210 14.88 -7.42 -1.06
CA ILE A 210 15.18 -8.60 -0.25
C ILE A 210 13.99 -9.54 -0.30
N ASP A 211 14.27 -10.82 -0.40
CA ASP A 211 13.31 -11.89 -0.19
C ASP A 211 13.80 -12.85 0.90
N HIS A 212 12.94 -13.68 1.40
CA HIS A 212 13.27 -14.65 2.46
C HIS A 212 12.86 -16.06 2.07
N SER A 213 13.80 -16.98 2.19
CA SER A 213 13.56 -18.41 2.05
C SER A 213 13.69 -19.09 3.42
N PRO A 214 12.73 -19.96 3.83
CA PRO A 214 12.84 -20.71 5.08
C PRO A 214 14.11 -21.60 5.18
N TYR A 215 14.71 -21.92 4.03
CA TYR A 215 15.87 -22.82 3.96
C TYR A 215 17.19 -22.09 3.74
N LEU A 216 17.17 -20.93 3.10
CA LEU A 216 18.37 -20.19 2.67
C LEU A 216 18.53 -18.85 3.44
N GLY A 217 17.56 -18.49 4.27
CA GLY A 217 17.52 -17.18 4.90
C GLY A 217 17.19 -16.06 3.91
N ARG A 218 17.79 -14.89 4.12
CA ARG A 218 17.61 -13.72 3.26
C ARG A 218 18.28 -13.90 1.91
N LEU A 219 17.59 -13.47 0.85
CA LEU A 219 18.07 -13.42 -0.52
C LEU A 219 18.18 -11.96 -0.94
N GLY A 220 19.35 -11.53 -1.36
CA GLY A 220 19.53 -10.20 -1.94
C GLY A 220 19.23 -10.22 -3.44
N ILE A 221 18.27 -9.39 -3.88
CA ILE A 221 17.86 -9.29 -5.29
C ILE A 221 18.33 -7.94 -5.86
N GLY A 222 18.89 -7.97 -7.05
CA GLY A 222 19.32 -6.78 -7.77
C GLY A 222 19.81 -7.10 -9.17
N ARG A 223 20.23 -6.06 -9.89
CA ARG A 223 20.86 -6.20 -11.20
C ARG A 223 22.37 -6.27 -11.04
N VAL A 224 23.02 -7.17 -11.79
CA VAL A 224 24.47 -7.17 -11.94
C VAL A 224 24.84 -5.97 -12.82
N GLU A 225 25.50 -4.96 -12.24
CA GLU A 225 25.84 -3.73 -12.97
C GLU A 225 27.12 -3.90 -13.79
N ARG A 226 28.07 -4.69 -13.31
CA ARG A 226 29.35 -4.94 -13.96
C ARG A 226 29.89 -6.32 -13.59
N GLY A 227 30.70 -6.91 -14.47
CA GLY A 227 31.34 -8.18 -14.23
C GLY A 227 30.43 -9.39 -14.36
N THR A 228 30.85 -10.49 -13.78
CA THR A 228 30.10 -11.75 -13.70
C THR A 228 30.22 -12.28 -12.28
N VAL A 229 29.15 -12.80 -11.73
CA VAL A 229 29.14 -13.48 -10.43
C VAL A 229 28.98 -14.98 -10.61
N HIS A 230 29.68 -15.77 -9.81
CA HIS A 230 29.61 -17.24 -9.82
C HIS A 230 29.20 -17.78 -8.45
N VAL A 231 28.58 -18.94 -8.45
CA VAL A 231 28.36 -19.70 -7.22
C VAL A 231 29.70 -20.07 -6.61
N GLY A 232 29.90 -19.73 -5.35
CA GLY A 232 31.12 -19.97 -4.60
C GLY A 232 32.07 -18.79 -4.48
N ASP A 233 31.81 -17.70 -5.21
CA ASP A 233 32.59 -16.46 -5.12
C ASP A 233 32.55 -15.88 -3.69
N THR A 234 33.68 -15.34 -3.26
CA THR A 234 33.80 -14.54 -2.06
C THR A 234 33.69 -13.06 -2.46
N VAL A 235 32.74 -12.36 -1.90
CA VAL A 235 32.38 -10.99 -2.26
C VAL A 235 32.50 -10.05 -1.06
N ALA A 236 32.72 -8.78 -1.31
CA ALA A 236 32.65 -7.72 -0.30
C ALA A 236 31.23 -7.14 -0.24
N LEU A 237 30.72 -6.98 0.96
CA LEU A 237 29.45 -6.33 1.27
C LEU A 237 29.75 -4.89 1.77
N LEU A 238 29.43 -3.90 0.96
CA LEU A 238 29.66 -2.49 1.27
C LEU A 238 28.36 -1.84 1.73
N PRO A 239 28.20 -1.51 3.02
CA PRO A 239 27.04 -0.82 3.54
C PRO A 239 26.81 0.55 2.88
N LEU A 240 25.57 1.06 2.94
CA LEU A 240 25.23 2.39 2.42
C LEU A 240 26.04 3.51 3.09
N ASP A 241 26.21 3.43 4.43
CA ASP A 241 27.04 4.36 5.20
C ASP A 241 28.53 4.06 4.97
N PRO A 242 29.31 5.00 4.41
CA PRO A 242 30.75 4.83 4.20
C PRO A 242 31.56 4.56 5.47
N ASN A 243 31.04 4.95 6.63
CA ASN A 243 31.73 4.78 7.91
C ASN A 243 31.56 3.38 8.51
N GLN A 244 30.60 2.62 8.01
CA GLN A 244 30.42 1.23 8.42
C GLN A 244 31.44 0.32 7.73
N ARG A 245 31.88 -0.70 8.47
CA ARG A 245 32.88 -1.65 7.98
C ARG A 245 32.32 -2.54 6.90
N ALA A 246 33.10 -2.73 5.84
CA ALA A 246 32.82 -3.75 4.83
C ALA A 246 32.90 -5.16 5.45
N GLU A 247 31.96 -6.00 5.10
CA GLU A 247 31.90 -7.41 5.47
C GLU A 247 32.23 -8.29 4.27
N GLN A 248 32.59 -9.53 4.53
CA GLN A 248 32.81 -10.53 3.46
C GLN A 248 31.76 -11.61 3.57
N ALA A 249 31.25 -12.05 2.42
CA ALA A 249 30.31 -13.13 2.34
C ALA A 249 30.64 -14.07 1.19
N ARG A 250 30.10 -15.27 1.22
CA ARG A 250 30.24 -16.24 0.14
C ARG A 250 28.90 -16.48 -0.54
N VAL A 251 28.86 -16.34 -1.85
CA VAL A 251 27.69 -16.67 -2.66
C VAL A 251 27.47 -18.18 -2.63
N THR A 252 26.51 -18.64 -1.85
CA THR A 252 26.22 -20.07 -1.70
C THR A 252 25.32 -20.59 -2.82
N LYS A 253 24.38 -19.75 -3.29
CA LYS A 253 23.50 -20.03 -4.43
C LYS A 253 23.20 -18.75 -5.19
N LEU A 254 22.98 -18.92 -6.48
CA LEU A 254 22.66 -17.86 -7.44
C LEU A 254 21.41 -18.29 -8.23
N TYR A 255 20.45 -17.41 -8.33
CA TYR A 255 19.20 -17.65 -9.04
C TYR A 255 18.97 -16.57 -10.10
N ALA A 256 18.62 -16.98 -11.31
CA ALA A 256 18.01 -16.14 -12.33
C ALA A 256 16.49 -16.35 -12.35
N PHE A 257 15.75 -15.36 -12.87
CA PHE A 257 14.31 -15.48 -13.05
C PHE A 257 14.01 -16.02 -14.44
N GLU A 258 13.27 -17.14 -14.50
CA GLU A 258 12.85 -17.81 -15.73
C GLU A 258 11.33 -18.04 -15.67
N GLY A 259 10.58 -17.30 -16.48
CA GLY A 259 9.13 -17.24 -16.32
C GLY A 259 8.77 -16.72 -14.92
N LEU A 260 7.97 -17.48 -14.20
CA LEU A 260 7.56 -17.17 -12.81
C LEU A 260 8.47 -17.81 -11.74
N GLU A 261 9.40 -18.65 -12.15
CA GLU A 261 10.22 -19.44 -11.23
C GLU A 261 11.64 -18.86 -11.11
N ARG A 262 12.27 -19.16 -9.98
CA ARG A 262 13.70 -18.91 -9.78
C ARG A 262 14.46 -20.16 -10.14
N THR A 263 15.34 -20.06 -11.14
CA THR A 263 16.18 -21.16 -11.59
C THR A 263 17.58 -20.96 -11.07
N GLU A 264 18.15 -22.00 -10.43
CA GLU A 264 19.53 -21.98 -9.97
C GLU A 264 20.48 -22.00 -11.19
N VAL A 265 21.41 -21.04 -11.23
CA VAL A 265 22.38 -20.88 -12.31
C VAL A 265 23.79 -20.86 -11.73
N PRO A 266 24.79 -21.35 -12.47
CA PRO A 266 26.19 -21.37 -12.00
C PRO A 266 26.84 -19.99 -12.02
N GLU A 267 26.43 -19.11 -12.95
CA GLU A 267 26.97 -17.77 -13.15
C GLU A 267 25.89 -16.81 -13.69
N ALA A 268 26.11 -15.51 -13.52
CA ALA A 268 25.29 -14.48 -14.11
C ALA A 268 26.12 -13.26 -14.52
N PRO A 269 26.02 -12.83 -15.79
CA PRO A 269 26.76 -11.70 -16.33
C PRO A 269 26.09 -10.36 -16.00
N ALA A 270 26.82 -9.26 -16.25
CA ALA A 270 26.31 -7.91 -16.22
C ALA A 270 25.01 -7.75 -17.03
N GLY A 271 24.05 -7.00 -16.50
CA GLY A 271 22.72 -6.77 -17.05
C GLY A 271 21.65 -7.73 -16.54
N GLU A 272 22.00 -8.88 -15.98
CA GLU A 272 21.01 -9.85 -15.47
C GLU A 272 20.47 -9.43 -14.09
N ILE A 273 19.16 -9.67 -13.84
CA ILE A 273 18.54 -9.52 -12.53
C ILE A 273 18.59 -10.87 -11.83
N VAL A 274 19.22 -10.90 -10.66
CA VAL A 274 19.50 -12.16 -9.94
C VAL A 274 19.15 -12.06 -8.46
N ALA A 275 19.00 -13.25 -7.84
CA ALA A 275 18.89 -13.39 -6.39
C ALA A 275 20.11 -14.16 -5.85
N LEU A 276 20.82 -13.57 -4.89
CA LEU A 276 21.99 -14.13 -4.22
C LEU A 276 21.63 -14.64 -2.83
N ALA A 277 22.08 -15.86 -2.51
CA ALA A 277 22.01 -16.45 -1.17
C ALA A 277 23.40 -16.58 -0.54
N GLY A 278 23.45 -16.65 0.80
CA GLY A 278 24.69 -16.78 1.57
C GLY A 278 25.28 -15.44 2.01
N LEU A 279 24.54 -14.34 1.81
CA LEU A 279 24.92 -13.01 2.23
C LEU A 279 24.34 -12.76 3.63
N GLU A 280 25.10 -13.07 4.69
CA GLU A 280 24.69 -12.72 6.06
C GLU A 280 24.65 -11.20 6.22
N GLY A 281 23.62 -10.68 6.87
CA GLY A 281 23.47 -9.22 7.08
C GLY A 281 23.07 -8.43 5.83
N VAL A 282 22.58 -9.08 4.77
CA VAL A 282 22.16 -8.38 3.55
C VAL A 282 21.03 -7.39 3.84
N GLU A 283 21.22 -6.14 3.38
CA GLU A 283 20.28 -5.03 3.49
C GLU A 283 20.04 -4.37 2.14
N ILE A 284 18.91 -3.67 2.01
CA ILE A 284 18.63 -2.88 0.80
C ILE A 284 19.60 -1.70 0.71
N GLY A 285 20.10 -1.44 -0.52
CA GLY A 285 21.08 -0.38 -0.77
C GLY A 285 22.53 -0.81 -0.55
N LEU A 286 22.75 -2.02 -0.04
CA LEU A 286 24.08 -2.59 0.09
C LEU A 286 24.67 -2.92 -1.29
N THR A 287 25.93 -2.58 -1.51
CA THR A 287 26.66 -2.97 -2.72
C THR A 287 27.39 -4.28 -2.47
N VAL A 288 27.12 -5.28 -3.31
CA VAL A 288 27.90 -6.52 -3.39
C VAL A 288 28.92 -6.36 -4.49
N THR A 289 30.21 -6.54 -4.18
CA THR A 289 31.27 -6.26 -5.14
C THR A 289 32.43 -7.26 -5.01
N ASP A 290 33.30 -7.24 -6.00
CA ASP A 290 34.56 -7.96 -5.99
C ASP A 290 35.40 -7.62 -4.74
N LEU A 291 36.10 -8.62 -4.19
CA LEU A 291 36.87 -8.47 -2.97
C LEU A 291 38.16 -7.67 -3.15
N GLU A 292 38.80 -7.81 -4.33
CA GLU A 292 40.07 -7.17 -4.63
C GLU A 292 39.91 -5.71 -5.09
N HIS A 293 38.78 -5.40 -5.72
CA HIS A 293 38.43 -4.08 -6.24
C HIS A 293 37.08 -3.59 -5.71
N PRO A 294 36.95 -3.38 -4.40
CA PRO A 294 35.69 -3.00 -3.80
C PRO A 294 35.32 -1.56 -4.19
N GLU A 295 34.24 -1.40 -4.94
CA GLU A 295 33.72 -0.12 -5.37
C GLU A 295 32.24 -0.01 -5.01
N ARG A 296 31.84 1.09 -4.34
CA ARG A 296 30.48 1.31 -3.88
C ARG A 296 29.63 1.96 -4.98
N LEU A 297 28.44 1.42 -5.21
CA LEU A 297 27.42 2.06 -6.03
C LEU A 297 26.70 3.18 -5.25
N ALA A 298 26.13 4.13 -5.98
CA ALA A 298 25.25 5.13 -5.39
C ALA A 298 24.07 4.41 -4.73
N GLY A 299 24.01 4.45 -3.43
CA GLY A 299 23.01 3.75 -2.64
C GLY A 299 21.60 4.29 -2.84
N ILE A 300 20.62 3.50 -2.44
CA ILE A 300 19.22 3.89 -2.39
C ILE A 300 18.87 4.11 -0.93
N ALA A 301 18.52 5.34 -0.58
CA ALA A 301 18.02 5.61 0.76
C ALA A 301 16.65 4.94 0.94
N VAL A 302 16.50 4.15 1.98
CA VAL A 302 15.19 3.64 2.39
C VAL A 302 14.45 4.79 3.07
N GLU A 303 13.31 5.20 2.52
CA GLU A 303 12.48 6.22 3.15
C GLU A 303 12.08 5.77 4.56
N GLU A 304 12.20 6.67 5.53
CA GLU A 304 11.85 6.36 6.90
C GLU A 304 10.34 6.30 7.10
N PRO A 305 9.87 5.50 8.09
CA PRO A 305 8.47 5.47 8.46
C PRO A 305 7.95 6.85 8.89
N THR A 306 6.71 7.16 8.54
CA THR A 306 6.02 8.42 8.89
C THR A 306 4.90 8.25 9.89
N ILE A 307 4.38 7.03 10.03
CA ILE A 307 3.23 6.68 10.87
C ILE A 307 3.59 5.51 11.78
N SER A 308 3.12 5.52 13.02
CA SER A 308 3.23 4.42 13.97
C SER A 308 1.89 4.02 14.56
N VAL A 309 1.74 2.74 14.90
CA VAL A 309 0.59 2.14 15.58
C VAL A 309 1.10 1.22 16.69
N ASP A 310 0.46 1.26 17.85
CA ASP A 310 0.77 0.33 18.92
C ASP A 310 0.01 -0.99 18.67
N PHE A 311 0.74 -2.09 18.56
CA PHE A 311 0.20 -3.45 18.57
C PHE A 311 0.23 -3.98 20.00
N MET A 312 -0.88 -4.53 20.47
CA MET A 312 -1.04 -5.01 21.85
C MET A 312 -1.66 -6.41 21.86
N VAL A 313 -1.35 -7.17 22.89
CA VAL A 313 -2.07 -8.41 23.18
C VAL A 313 -3.55 -8.09 23.41
N ASN A 314 -4.45 -8.90 22.85
CA ASN A 314 -5.87 -8.74 23.11
C ASN A 314 -6.19 -9.10 24.57
N ASN A 315 -6.67 -8.14 25.33
CA ASN A 315 -7.11 -8.28 26.73
C ASN A 315 -8.61 -7.99 26.90
N SER A 316 -9.38 -8.08 25.81
CA SER A 316 -10.83 -7.92 25.87
C SER A 316 -11.51 -9.10 26.57
N PRO A 317 -12.78 -8.98 27.02
CA PRO A 317 -13.55 -10.09 27.54
C PRO A 317 -13.75 -11.26 26.56
N PHE A 318 -13.49 -11.04 25.26
CA PHE A 318 -13.57 -12.05 24.21
C PHE A 318 -12.20 -12.60 23.77
N ALA A 319 -11.13 -12.19 24.45
CA ALA A 319 -9.77 -12.64 24.12
C ALA A 319 -9.66 -14.18 24.12
N GLY A 320 -8.99 -14.71 23.08
CA GLY A 320 -8.72 -16.15 22.92
C GLY A 320 -9.92 -16.99 22.45
N ARG A 321 -11.04 -16.36 22.06
CA ARG A 321 -12.20 -17.12 21.55
C ARG A 321 -12.08 -17.48 20.07
N GLU A 322 -11.40 -16.67 19.28
CA GLU A 322 -11.36 -16.77 17.83
C GLU A 322 -9.95 -16.99 17.28
N GLY A 323 -8.92 -16.45 17.95
CA GLY A 323 -7.52 -16.56 17.52
C GLY A 323 -6.83 -17.84 17.96
N LYS A 324 -5.90 -18.34 17.13
CA LYS A 324 -4.98 -19.44 17.48
C LYS A 324 -3.73 -18.93 18.20
N PHE A 325 -3.26 -17.75 17.82
CA PHE A 325 -2.05 -17.10 18.31
C PHE A 325 -2.43 -15.85 19.09
N VAL A 326 -2.44 -15.96 20.41
CA VAL A 326 -2.99 -14.94 21.32
C VAL A 326 -2.00 -14.47 22.39
N THR A 327 -0.81 -15.09 22.45
CA THR A 327 0.17 -14.78 23.49
C THR A 327 1.11 -13.67 23.07
N SER A 328 1.62 -12.91 24.04
CA SER A 328 2.62 -11.85 23.87
C SER A 328 3.81 -12.33 23.04
N ARG A 329 4.37 -13.49 23.39
CA ARG A 329 5.50 -14.06 22.65
C ARG A 329 5.17 -14.33 21.18
N GLN A 330 4.02 -14.92 20.88
CA GLN A 330 3.63 -15.23 19.49
C GLN A 330 3.45 -13.98 18.65
N VAL A 331 2.79 -12.96 19.20
CA VAL A 331 2.61 -11.66 18.49
C VAL A 331 3.96 -10.99 18.28
N ARG A 332 4.83 -10.96 19.29
CA ARG A 332 6.18 -10.41 19.20
C ARG A 332 7.01 -11.12 18.12
N ASP A 333 7.11 -12.44 18.21
CA ASP A 333 7.91 -13.24 17.26
C ASP A 333 7.43 -13.02 15.81
N ARG A 334 6.11 -12.89 15.61
CA ARG A 334 5.54 -12.61 14.29
C ARG A 334 5.87 -11.21 13.78
N LEU A 335 5.78 -10.17 14.64
CA LEU A 335 6.11 -8.80 14.27
C LEU A 335 7.60 -8.66 13.91
N TYR A 336 8.48 -9.24 14.71
CA TYR A 336 9.92 -9.23 14.42
C TYR A 336 10.28 -10.07 13.19
N GLY A 337 9.59 -11.20 12.97
CA GLY A 337 9.75 -11.99 11.75
C GLY A 337 9.35 -11.26 10.47
N GLU A 338 8.45 -10.26 10.56
CA GLU A 338 8.11 -9.42 9.41
C GLU A 338 9.28 -8.55 8.97
N LEU A 339 10.15 -8.10 9.88
CA LEU A 339 11.33 -7.28 9.57
C LEU A 339 12.35 -8.00 8.68
N GLU A 340 12.28 -9.32 8.61
CA GLU A 340 13.15 -10.09 7.72
C GLU A 340 12.81 -9.90 6.24
N ARG A 341 11.55 -9.54 5.95
CA ARG A 341 11.01 -9.37 4.60
C ARG A 341 10.68 -7.92 4.26
N ASN A 342 10.31 -7.14 5.26
CA ASN A 342 9.78 -5.79 5.11
C ASN A 342 10.69 -4.76 5.78
N VAL A 343 11.66 -4.28 5.06
CA VAL A 343 12.66 -3.29 5.54
C VAL A 343 12.08 -1.88 5.74
N ALA A 344 10.89 -1.60 5.21
CA ALA A 344 10.21 -0.33 5.40
C ALA A 344 9.40 -0.29 6.71
N LEU A 345 9.34 -1.39 7.43
CA LEU A 345 8.70 -1.52 8.72
C LEU A 345 9.74 -1.37 9.84
N ARG A 346 9.35 -0.76 10.95
CA ARG A 346 10.13 -0.73 12.19
C ARG A 346 9.27 -1.25 13.33
N VAL A 347 9.81 -2.12 14.15
CA VAL A 347 9.16 -2.66 15.35
C VAL A 347 10.05 -2.36 16.54
N GLU A 348 9.49 -1.71 17.55
CA GLU A 348 10.19 -1.30 18.77
C GLU A 348 9.43 -1.82 19.99
N ASP A 349 10.16 -2.35 20.96
CA ASP A 349 9.60 -2.70 22.26
C ASP A 349 9.21 -1.39 23.00
N THR A 350 8.09 -1.42 23.73
CA THR A 350 7.65 -0.31 24.58
C THR A 350 7.93 -0.59 26.05
N ASP A 351 7.59 0.33 26.94
CA ASP A 351 7.68 0.10 28.41
C ASP A 351 6.78 -1.06 28.89
N SER A 352 5.84 -1.50 28.06
CA SER A 352 4.95 -2.63 28.34
C SER A 352 5.41 -3.90 27.62
N THR A 353 5.46 -5.01 28.32
CA THR A 353 5.81 -6.33 27.75
C THR A 353 4.79 -6.88 26.75
N ASP A 354 3.61 -6.29 26.71
CA ASP A 354 2.47 -6.73 25.88
C ASP A 354 2.10 -5.72 24.80
N THR A 355 2.99 -4.76 24.53
CA THR A 355 2.77 -3.69 23.55
C THR A 355 4.04 -3.43 22.74
N TRP A 356 3.91 -3.29 21.44
CA TRP A 356 4.98 -2.96 20.49
C TRP A 356 4.57 -1.77 19.63
N SER A 357 5.48 -0.83 19.45
CA SER A 357 5.31 0.26 18.48
C SER A 357 5.73 -0.23 17.10
N VAL A 358 4.80 -0.25 16.16
CA VAL A 358 5.05 -0.66 14.78
C VAL A 358 4.90 0.54 13.87
N SER A 359 5.97 0.88 13.18
CA SER A 359 6.04 2.05 12.32
C SER A 359 6.13 1.64 10.85
N GLY A 360 5.37 2.34 10.00
CA GLY A 360 5.31 2.11 8.56
C GLY A 360 5.21 3.42 7.78
N ARG A 361 5.22 3.33 6.46
CA ARG A 361 5.18 4.51 5.57
C ARG A 361 3.80 5.14 5.43
N GLY A 362 2.75 4.33 5.59
CA GLY A 362 1.36 4.78 5.44
C GLY A 362 0.37 3.82 6.10
N GLU A 363 -0.89 4.24 6.13
CA GLU A 363 -1.97 3.45 6.75
C GLU A 363 -2.17 2.11 6.02
N LEU A 364 -2.11 2.10 4.68
CA LEU A 364 -2.29 0.89 3.90
C LEU A 364 -1.20 -0.14 4.20
N HIS A 365 0.05 0.30 4.36
CA HIS A 365 1.17 -0.58 4.70
C HIS A 365 0.93 -1.31 6.03
N LEU A 366 0.51 -0.58 7.07
CA LEU A 366 0.19 -1.15 8.38
C LEU A 366 -1.07 -2.03 8.35
N THR A 367 -2.09 -1.63 7.58
CA THR A 367 -3.33 -2.42 7.42
C THR A 367 -3.08 -3.75 6.73
N ILE A 368 -2.19 -3.80 5.75
CA ILE A 368 -1.79 -5.05 5.09
C ILE A 368 -1.14 -6.02 6.09
N LEU A 369 -0.25 -5.51 6.95
CA LEU A 369 0.33 -6.32 8.03
C LEU A 369 -0.74 -6.86 8.97
N MET A 370 -1.67 -6.01 9.43
CA MET A 370 -2.77 -6.40 10.33
C MET A 370 -3.66 -7.48 9.69
N GLU A 371 -4.03 -7.29 8.43
CA GLU A 371 -4.88 -8.23 7.70
C GLU A 371 -4.16 -9.57 7.44
N THR A 372 -2.87 -9.53 7.14
CA THR A 372 -2.04 -10.73 6.99
C THR A 372 -1.99 -11.52 8.29
N MET A 373 -1.68 -10.86 9.41
CA MET A 373 -1.67 -11.50 10.73
C MET A 373 -3.04 -12.06 11.11
N ARG A 374 -4.12 -11.33 10.82
CA ARG A 374 -5.50 -11.77 11.04
C ARG A 374 -5.78 -13.10 10.31
N ARG A 375 -5.41 -13.20 9.03
CA ARG A 375 -5.60 -14.40 8.21
C ARG A 375 -4.72 -15.58 8.63
N GLU A 376 -3.56 -15.30 9.18
CA GLU A 376 -2.67 -16.30 9.77
C GLU A 376 -3.22 -16.88 11.09
N GLY A 377 -4.26 -16.26 11.67
CA GLY A 377 -4.93 -16.72 12.88
C GLY A 377 -4.48 -16.01 14.15
N TYR A 378 -3.82 -14.87 14.04
CA TYR A 378 -3.46 -14.03 15.18
C TYR A 378 -4.65 -13.22 15.69
N GLU A 379 -4.64 -12.97 17.00
CA GLU A 379 -5.58 -12.10 17.70
C GLU A 379 -4.79 -11.06 18.48
N PHE A 380 -5.08 -9.80 18.23
CA PHE A 380 -4.36 -8.65 18.80
C PHE A 380 -5.24 -7.40 18.85
N GLN A 381 -4.75 -6.35 19.48
CA GLN A 381 -5.37 -5.03 19.48
C GLN A 381 -4.42 -4.00 18.86
N VAL A 382 -5.00 -2.95 18.28
CA VAL A 382 -4.22 -1.82 17.76
C VAL A 382 -4.77 -0.48 18.24
N SER A 383 -3.86 0.47 18.43
CA SER A 383 -4.18 1.86 18.77
C SER A 383 -4.48 2.68 17.52
N ARG A 384 -4.97 3.91 17.72
CA ARG A 384 -5.04 4.92 16.66
C ARG A 384 -3.64 5.18 16.06
N PRO A 385 -3.55 5.34 14.73
CA PRO A 385 -2.31 5.75 14.07
C PRO A 385 -1.83 7.11 14.57
N ARG A 386 -0.50 7.25 14.75
CA ARG A 386 0.16 8.50 15.14
C ARG A 386 1.25 8.83 14.14
N VAL A 387 1.42 10.11 13.85
CA VAL A 387 2.55 10.56 13.03
C VAL A 387 3.84 10.57 13.84
N ILE A 388 4.93 10.17 13.20
CA ILE A 388 6.26 10.22 13.78
C ILE A 388 6.79 11.65 13.64
N THR A 389 7.08 12.31 14.75
CA THR A 389 7.59 13.68 14.76
C THR A 389 9.11 13.70 14.95
N ARG A 390 9.77 14.75 14.46
CA ARG A 390 11.21 14.96 14.58
C ARG A 390 11.49 16.30 15.25
N GLU A 391 12.71 16.45 15.78
CA GLU A 391 13.23 17.75 16.20
C GLU A 391 13.97 18.39 15.03
N GLY A 392 13.61 19.63 14.73
CA GLY A 392 14.31 20.44 13.74
C GLY A 392 15.61 21.03 14.27
N PRO A 393 16.41 21.68 13.40
CA PRO A 393 17.72 22.25 13.79
C PRO A 393 17.66 23.28 14.92
N GLY A 394 16.50 23.92 15.14
CA GLY A 394 16.24 24.89 16.20
C GLY A 394 15.56 24.31 17.44
N GLY A 395 15.37 22.99 17.53
CA GLY A 395 14.62 22.33 18.61
C GLY A 395 13.09 22.40 18.42
N GLU A 396 12.63 22.90 17.27
CA GLU A 396 11.20 22.92 16.93
C GLU A 396 10.71 21.52 16.58
N ARG A 397 9.46 21.25 16.95
CA ARG A 397 8.78 20.00 16.58
C ARG A 397 8.36 20.02 15.12
N LEU A 398 8.84 19.05 14.36
CA LEU A 398 8.46 18.82 12.95
C LEU A 398 7.54 17.61 12.85
N GLU A 399 6.59 17.69 11.93
CA GLU A 399 5.69 16.60 11.57
C GLU A 399 5.70 16.32 10.06
N PRO A 400 5.35 15.11 9.61
CA PRO A 400 5.29 14.80 8.20
C PRO A 400 4.13 15.53 7.52
N TYR A 401 4.41 16.12 6.36
CA TYR A 401 3.43 16.72 5.45
C TYR A 401 3.29 15.87 4.21
N GLU A 402 2.09 15.87 3.67
CA GLU A 402 1.76 15.16 2.44
C GLU A 402 1.26 16.14 1.37
N GLU A 403 1.58 15.81 0.13
CA GLU A 403 0.97 16.41 -1.05
C GLU A 403 -0.31 15.65 -1.33
N LEU A 404 -1.44 16.33 -1.22
CA LEU A 404 -2.77 15.80 -1.46
C LEU A 404 -3.30 16.31 -2.79
N SER A 405 -3.54 15.39 -3.75
CA SER A 405 -4.17 15.66 -5.03
C SER A 405 -5.60 15.14 -5.04
N ILE A 406 -6.53 16.01 -5.39
CA ILE A 406 -7.97 15.69 -5.44
C ILE A 406 -8.50 16.06 -6.82
N ASP A 407 -9.15 15.10 -7.48
CA ASP A 407 -9.94 15.33 -8.69
C ASP A 407 -11.43 15.18 -8.31
N VAL A 408 -12.21 16.24 -8.51
CA VAL A 408 -13.60 16.28 -8.03
C VAL A 408 -14.47 17.08 -9.01
N PRO A 409 -15.75 16.66 -9.23
CA PRO A 409 -16.70 17.46 -9.98
C PRO A 409 -16.88 18.86 -9.40
N ASP A 410 -17.09 19.87 -10.26
CA ASP A 410 -17.23 21.28 -9.90
C ASP A 410 -18.20 21.50 -8.73
N GLU A 411 -19.31 20.77 -8.68
CA GLU A 411 -20.36 20.90 -7.65
C GLU A 411 -19.87 20.56 -6.22
N PHE A 412 -18.82 19.76 -6.07
CA PHE A 412 -18.29 19.33 -4.75
C PHE A 412 -17.05 20.10 -4.30
N VAL A 413 -16.48 20.98 -5.13
CA VAL A 413 -15.25 21.73 -4.82
C VAL A 413 -15.41 22.53 -3.52
N GLY A 414 -16.55 23.20 -3.34
CA GLY A 414 -16.82 23.99 -2.13
C GLY A 414 -16.80 23.14 -0.86
N ASN A 415 -17.42 21.97 -0.89
CA ASN A 415 -17.45 21.04 0.25
C ASN A 415 -16.05 20.55 0.61
N VAL A 416 -15.23 20.21 -0.39
CA VAL A 416 -13.85 19.74 -0.19
C VAL A 416 -13.00 20.84 0.47
N ILE A 417 -13.08 22.08 -0.02
CA ILE A 417 -12.32 23.21 0.55
C ILE A 417 -12.73 23.47 2.00
N GLU A 418 -14.04 23.45 2.29
CA GLU A 418 -14.58 23.66 3.64
C GLU A 418 -14.06 22.60 4.64
N LYS A 419 -13.97 21.34 4.22
CA LYS A 419 -13.52 20.23 5.06
C LYS A 419 -12.01 20.19 5.27
N LEU A 420 -11.23 20.63 4.30
CA LEU A 420 -9.77 20.64 4.38
C LEU A 420 -9.20 21.80 5.21
N GLY A 421 -9.91 22.92 5.30
CA GLY A 421 -9.48 24.08 6.09
C GLY A 421 -9.20 23.76 7.58
N PRO A 422 -10.16 23.18 8.35
CA PRO A 422 -9.93 22.76 9.74
C PRO A 422 -8.82 21.71 9.90
N ARG A 423 -8.48 20.96 8.84
CA ARG A 423 -7.42 19.95 8.79
C ARG A 423 -6.04 20.54 8.48
N ARG A 424 -5.95 21.89 8.42
CA ARG A 424 -4.71 22.64 8.16
C ARG A 424 -4.10 22.35 6.77
N ALA A 425 -4.94 22.05 5.79
CA ALA A 425 -4.50 21.93 4.41
C ALA A 425 -4.24 23.32 3.80
N GLU A 426 -3.10 23.48 3.13
CA GLU A 426 -2.72 24.66 2.37
C GLU A 426 -2.91 24.36 0.88
N MET A 427 -3.77 25.12 0.20
CA MET A 427 -3.98 24.96 -1.24
C MET A 427 -2.75 25.46 -1.99
N LEU A 428 -2.13 24.57 -2.77
CA LEU A 428 -0.99 24.90 -3.62
C LEU A 428 -1.45 25.30 -5.02
N GLU A 429 -2.42 24.58 -5.57
CA GLU A 429 -2.89 24.80 -6.93
C GLU A 429 -4.36 24.39 -7.09
N MET A 430 -5.06 25.06 -8.00
CA MET A 430 -6.39 24.69 -8.47
C MET A 430 -6.42 24.81 -10.00
N LYS A 431 -6.65 23.69 -10.68
CA LYS A 431 -6.76 23.62 -12.15
C LYS A 431 -8.13 23.10 -12.55
N ASN A 432 -8.68 23.67 -13.61
CA ASN A 432 -9.87 23.15 -14.24
C ASN A 432 -9.47 22.54 -15.61
N PRO A 433 -9.23 21.21 -15.68
CA PRO A 433 -8.85 20.54 -16.92
C PRO A 433 -9.97 20.46 -17.96
N GLY A 434 -11.17 20.95 -17.63
CA GLY A 434 -12.36 20.82 -18.44
C GLY A 434 -13.20 19.60 -18.07
N GLN A 435 -14.26 19.34 -18.82
CA GLN A 435 -15.17 18.21 -18.62
C GLN A 435 -15.92 18.19 -17.26
N GLY A 436 -16.01 19.35 -16.57
CA GLY A 436 -16.71 19.46 -15.28
C GLY A 436 -15.95 18.88 -14.10
N LEU A 437 -14.66 18.61 -14.24
CA LEU A 437 -13.75 18.19 -13.17
C LEU A 437 -12.81 19.33 -12.76
N VAL A 438 -12.52 19.45 -11.48
CA VAL A 438 -11.51 20.36 -10.92
C VAL A 438 -10.45 19.55 -10.20
N ARG A 439 -9.20 19.85 -10.51
CA ARG A 439 -8.03 19.34 -9.79
C ARG A 439 -7.58 20.30 -8.72
N LEU A 440 -7.48 19.82 -7.49
CA LEU A 440 -7.01 20.56 -6.32
C LEU A 440 -5.72 19.92 -5.81
N LEU A 441 -4.69 20.73 -5.58
CA LEU A 441 -3.43 20.30 -5.00
C LEU A 441 -3.23 21.00 -3.67
N TYR A 442 -2.97 20.23 -2.62
CA TYR A 442 -2.77 20.74 -1.26
C TYR A 442 -1.48 20.20 -0.65
N ARG A 443 -0.92 20.99 0.26
CA ARG A 443 0.04 20.55 1.27
C ARG A 443 -0.70 20.40 2.59
N ILE A 444 -0.66 19.23 3.21
CA ILE A 444 -1.44 18.90 4.41
C ILE A 444 -0.58 18.12 5.42
N PRO A 445 -0.68 18.38 6.75
CA PRO A 445 -0.09 17.50 7.74
C PRO A 445 -0.66 16.10 7.61
N ALA A 446 0.18 15.03 7.60
CA ALA A 446 -0.26 13.65 7.39
C ALA A 446 -1.42 13.24 8.34
N ARG A 447 -1.37 13.69 9.61
CA ARG A 447 -2.47 13.45 10.58
C ARG A 447 -3.78 14.16 10.21
N GLY A 448 -3.76 15.15 9.32
CA GLY A 448 -4.95 15.83 8.78
C GLY A 448 -5.74 14.94 7.82
N LEU A 449 -5.13 13.89 7.28
CA LEU A 449 -5.77 12.92 6.39
C LEU A 449 -6.47 11.79 7.16
N PHE A 450 -6.15 11.57 8.44
CA PHE A 450 -6.80 10.54 9.24
C PHE A 450 -8.31 10.76 9.28
N GLY A 451 -9.06 9.73 8.85
CA GLY A 451 -10.51 9.75 8.75
C GLY A 451 -11.10 10.63 7.64
N TYR A 452 -10.28 11.25 6.80
CA TYR A 452 -10.80 12.13 5.73
C TYR A 452 -11.31 11.34 4.51
N ARG A 453 -10.72 10.20 4.19
CA ARG A 453 -11.08 9.42 3.00
C ARG A 453 -12.55 9.02 2.98
N SER A 454 -13.07 8.49 4.07
CA SER A 454 -14.49 8.10 4.19
C SER A 454 -15.43 9.30 4.11
N GLU A 455 -15.04 10.42 4.74
CA GLU A 455 -15.78 11.68 4.66
C GLU A 455 -15.80 12.21 3.23
N PHE A 456 -14.66 12.27 2.57
CA PHE A 456 -14.50 12.70 1.18
C PHE A 456 -15.36 11.88 0.21
N LEU A 457 -15.33 10.54 0.30
CA LEU A 457 -16.14 9.68 -0.56
C LEU A 457 -17.64 9.92 -0.34
N THR A 458 -18.07 10.16 0.89
CA THR A 458 -19.46 10.50 1.20
C THR A 458 -19.84 11.86 0.62
N ASP A 459 -19.03 12.88 0.83
CA ASP A 459 -19.27 14.25 0.38
C ASP A 459 -19.30 14.38 -1.15
N THR A 460 -18.49 13.56 -1.84
CA THR A 460 -18.41 13.52 -3.30
C THR A 460 -19.28 12.43 -3.94
N ARG A 461 -20.14 11.76 -3.15
CA ARG A 461 -20.98 10.63 -3.61
C ARG A 461 -20.21 9.53 -4.34
N GLY A 462 -18.94 9.33 -3.94
CA GLY A 462 -18.05 8.34 -4.55
C GLY A 462 -17.46 8.73 -5.91
N THR A 463 -17.72 9.94 -6.42
CA THR A 463 -17.22 10.41 -7.72
C THR A 463 -15.86 11.09 -7.64
N GLY A 464 -15.45 11.53 -6.44
CA GLY A 464 -14.16 12.17 -6.22
C GLY A 464 -13.02 11.16 -6.16
N ILE A 465 -11.87 11.56 -6.67
CA ILE A 465 -10.63 10.78 -6.61
C ILE A 465 -9.64 11.54 -5.73
N MET A 466 -9.04 10.85 -4.78
CA MET A 466 -8.10 11.43 -3.82
C MET A 466 -6.82 10.60 -3.75
N HIS A 467 -5.69 11.28 -3.88
CA HIS A 467 -4.35 10.70 -3.71
C HIS A 467 -3.51 11.58 -2.82
N HIS A 468 -2.67 10.97 -2.02
CA HIS A 468 -1.69 11.67 -1.20
C HIS A 468 -0.36 10.95 -1.21
N ARG A 469 0.72 11.70 -0.99
CA ARG A 469 2.08 11.18 -0.89
C ARG A 469 2.89 12.00 0.10
N PHE A 470 3.85 11.36 0.76
CA PHE A 470 4.80 12.07 1.60
C PHE A 470 5.54 13.16 0.80
N LEU A 471 5.61 14.37 1.34
CA LEU A 471 6.29 15.50 0.76
C LEU A 471 7.58 15.82 1.52
N ASP A 472 7.46 16.26 2.75
CA ASP A 472 8.57 16.70 3.61
C ASP A 472 8.20 16.65 5.10
N TYR A 473 9.14 17.02 5.96
CA TYR A 473 8.88 17.36 7.35
C TYR A 473 8.77 18.87 7.50
N GLY A 474 7.65 19.34 8.02
CA GLY A 474 7.38 20.76 8.27
C GLY A 474 7.03 21.04 9.72
N PRO A 475 6.93 22.34 10.09
CA PRO A 475 6.56 22.74 11.45
C PRO A 475 5.23 22.13 11.91
N TRP A 476 5.13 21.83 13.20
CA TRP A 476 3.90 21.35 13.81
C TRP A 476 2.74 22.33 13.61
N ALA A 477 1.69 21.92 12.90
CA ALA A 477 0.53 22.76 12.54
C ALA A 477 -0.43 23.07 13.72
N GLY A 478 -0.07 22.66 14.94
CA GLY A 478 -0.93 22.80 16.11
C GLY A 478 -1.99 21.69 16.23
N PRO A 479 -2.92 21.78 17.18
CA PRO A 479 -3.96 20.79 17.36
C PRO A 479 -4.91 20.78 16.15
N LEU A 480 -5.31 19.57 15.74
CA LEU A 480 -6.36 19.34 14.73
C LEU A 480 -7.65 18.96 15.44
N ALA A 481 -8.78 19.29 14.82
CA ALA A 481 -10.09 18.83 15.29
C ALA A 481 -10.15 17.30 15.12
N GLY A 482 -10.51 16.60 16.20
CA GLY A 482 -10.83 15.17 16.14
C GLY A 482 -12.22 14.93 15.54
N ARG A 483 -12.67 13.68 15.60
CA ARG A 483 -14.01 13.27 15.19
C ARG A 483 -15.08 14.13 15.88
N THR A 484 -16.03 14.62 15.12
CA THR A 484 -17.11 15.48 15.64
C THR A 484 -18.23 14.69 16.32
N ARG A 485 -18.42 13.43 15.92
CA ARG A 485 -19.45 12.52 16.43
C ARG A 485 -18.89 11.60 17.49
N GLY A 486 -19.69 11.25 18.50
CA GLY A 486 -19.30 10.35 19.57
C GLY A 486 -19.53 8.88 19.23
N SER A 487 -19.07 7.98 20.10
CA SER A 487 -19.31 6.54 20.04
C SER A 487 -20.50 6.14 20.91
N LEU A 488 -21.28 5.14 20.45
CA LEU A 488 -22.20 4.40 21.31
C LEU A 488 -21.42 3.29 22.01
N VAL A 489 -21.34 3.35 23.33
CA VAL A 489 -20.54 2.44 24.14
C VAL A 489 -21.46 1.54 24.97
N SER A 490 -21.30 0.23 24.84
CA SER A 490 -22.08 -0.72 25.66
C SER A 490 -21.77 -0.57 27.15
N MET A 491 -22.82 -0.61 27.97
CA MET A 491 -22.74 -0.62 29.44
C MET A 491 -22.82 -2.03 30.02
N GLU A 492 -23.17 -3.02 29.21
CA GLU A 492 -23.53 -4.35 29.68
C GLU A 492 -22.90 -5.42 28.80
N ASP A 493 -22.67 -6.57 29.41
CA ASP A 493 -22.30 -7.80 28.73
C ASP A 493 -23.56 -8.56 28.33
N GLY A 494 -23.55 -9.25 27.18
CA GLY A 494 -24.69 -10.08 26.79
C GLY A 494 -24.81 -10.29 25.28
N VAL A 495 -26.04 -10.53 24.85
CA VAL A 495 -26.42 -10.67 23.44
C VAL A 495 -27.31 -9.50 23.01
N ILE A 496 -27.00 -8.93 21.89
CA ILE A 496 -27.70 -7.76 21.35
C ILE A 496 -29.10 -8.17 20.87
N VAL A 497 -30.09 -7.36 21.23
CA VAL A 497 -31.50 -7.62 20.88
C VAL A 497 -32.04 -6.58 19.90
N ALA A 498 -32.88 -7.01 18.95
CA ALA A 498 -33.46 -6.14 17.93
C ALA A 498 -34.22 -4.94 18.50
N PHE A 499 -34.94 -5.13 19.61
CA PHE A 499 -35.70 -4.08 20.29
C PHE A 499 -34.81 -2.94 20.79
N ALA A 500 -33.63 -3.23 21.33
CA ALA A 500 -32.68 -2.22 21.78
C ALA A 500 -32.10 -1.45 20.60
N LEU A 501 -31.71 -2.15 19.53
CA LEU A 501 -31.15 -1.53 18.33
C LEU A 501 -32.15 -0.62 17.62
N ALA A 502 -33.42 -0.99 17.54
CA ALA A 502 -34.47 -0.15 16.94
C ALA A 502 -34.55 1.22 17.57
N ASN A 503 -34.38 1.32 18.90
CA ASN A 503 -34.37 2.59 19.60
C ASN A 503 -33.06 3.40 19.42
N LEU A 504 -31.98 2.74 19.06
CA LEU A 504 -30.68 3.37 18.86
C LEU A 504 -30.48 3.87 17.43
N GLN A 505 -30.98 3.15 16.43
CA GLN A 505 -30.79 3.51 15.02
C GLN A 505 -31.38 4.86 14.62
N GLU A 506 -32.43 5.34 15.29
CA GLU A 506 -33.05 6.67 15.03
C GLU A 506 -32.06 7.83 15.18
N ARG A 507 -30.97 7.64 15.92
CA ARG A 507 -30.01 8.69 16.30
C ARG A 507 -28.57 8.26 16.21
N SER A 508 -28.30 7.17 15.49
CA SER A 508 -26.96 6.60 15.36
C SER A 508 -26.82 5.69 14.14
N THR A 509 -25.59 5.48 13.71
CA THR A 509 -25.24 4.46 12.73
C THR A 509 -24.66 3.26 13.49
N LEU A 510 -25.29 2.09 13.35
CA LEU A 510 -24.90 0.88 14.08
C LEU A 510 -23.76 0.14 13.38
N PHE A 511 -22.90 -0.52 14.18
CA PHE A 511 -21.82 -1.40 13.71
C PHE A 511 -22.09 -2.87 14.01
N VAL A 512 -23.18 -3.17 14.69
CA VAL A 512 -23.57 -4.49 15.21
C VAL A 512 -24.98 -4.85 14.79
N GLN A 513 -25.30 -6.14 14.84
CA GLN A 513 -26.61 -6.69 14.49
C GLN A 513 -27.22 -7.49 15.65
N PRO A 514 -28.54 -7.76 15.60
CA PRO A 514 -29.16 -8.62 16.60
C PRO A 514 -28.53 -10.01 16.62
N GLY A 515 -28.26 -10.52 17.81
CA GLY A 515 -27.61 -11.82 18.01
C GLY A 515 -26.10 -11.74 18.24
N ASP A 516 -25.48 -10.60 17.96
CA ASP A 516 -24.05 -10.42 18.25
C ASP A 516 -23.83 -10.40 19.78
N ALA A 517 -22.70 -10.97 20.21
CA ALA A 517 -22.25 -10.84 21.58
C ALA A 517 -21.62 -9.46 21.83
N VAL A 518 -21.84 -8.89 22.99
CA VAL A 518 -21.32 -7.59 23.38
C VAL A 518 -20.80 -7.63 24.82
N TYR A 519 -19.83 -6.75 25.12
CA TYR A 519 -19.31 -6.56 26.47
C TYR A 519 -19.25 -5.08 26.86
N GLU A 520 -19.17 -4.79 28.17
CA GLU A 520 -19.03 -3.42 28.67
C GLU A 520 -17.80 -2.74 28.06
N GLY A 521 -17.97 -1.54 27.51
CA GLY A 521 -16.90 -0.78 26.86
C GLY A 521 -16.72 -1.06 25.36
N MET A 522 -17.44 -2.02 24.77
CA MET A 522 -17.46 -2.26 23.34
C MET A 522 -18.22 -1.12 22.64
N VAL A 523 -17.68 -0.63 21.50
CA VAL A 523 -18.34 0.38 20.67
C VAL A 523 -19.29 -0.31 19.71
N VAL A 524 -20.57 0.01 19.80
CA VAL A 524 -21.65 -0.64 19.03
C VAL A 524 -22.20 0.24 17.91
N GLY A 525 -21.75 1.48 17.80
CA GLY A 525 -22.18 2.41 16.76
C GLY A 525 -21.61 3.81 16.91
N GLU A 526 -21.88 4.65 15.93
CA GLU A 526 -21.56 6.08 15.88
C GLU A 526 -22.80 6.91 16.27
N SER A 527 -22.66 7.80 17.25
CA SER A 527 -23.71 8.72 17.65
C SER A 527 -23.88 9.86 16.63
N ALA A 528 -25.10 10.29 16.37
CA ALA A 528 -25.36 11.49 15.56
C ALA A 528 -24.95 12.79 16.29
N ARG A 529 -24.64 12.74 17.59
CA ARG A 529 -24.29 13.89 18.43
C ARG A 529 -22.82 13.83 18.87
N PRO A 530 -22.22 14.98 19.18
CA PRO A 530 -20.91 15.03 19.79
C PRO A 530 -20.87 14.34 21.16
N GLY A 531 -19.75 13.66 21.45
CA GLY A 531 -19.51 12.99 22.71
C GLY A 531 -20.10 11.57 22.78
N ASP A 532 -19.42 10.72 23.54
CA ASP A 532 -19.81 9.32 23.69
C ASP A 532 -21.10 9.17 24.49
N MET A 533 -21.85 8.15 24.13
CA MET A 533 -23.11 7.79 24.77
C MET A 533 -23.04 6.35 25.29
N ASP A 534 -23.16 6.18 26.59
CA ASP A 534 -23.34 4.87 27.21
C ASP A 534 -24.74 4.32 26.90
N VAL A 535 -24.82 3.13 26.31
CA VAL A 535 -26.07 2.49 25.86
C VAL A 535 -26.17 1.05 26.37
N ASN A 536 -27.40 0.55 26.48
CA ASN A 536 -27.65 -0.88 26.79
C ASN A 536 -28.26 -1.56 25.56
N PRO A 537 -27.46 -2.27 24.72
CA PRO A 537 -27.91 -2.95 23.51
C PRO A 537 -28.56 -4.32 23.81
N THR A 538 -28.51 -4.79 25.06
CA THR A 538 -29.06 -6.09 25.49
C THR A 538 -30.44 -5.96 26.13
N LYS A 539 -31.00 -4.75 26.20
CA LYS A 539 -32.25 -4.46 26.88
C LYS A 539 -33.44 -5.05 26.15
N GLU A 540 -34.05 -6.06 26.75
CA GLU A 540 -35.26 -6.70 26.25
C GLU A 540 -36.50 -5.81 26.43
N LYS A 541 -37.52 -6.03 25.61
CA LYS A 541 -38.82 -5.44 25.76
C LYS A 541 -39.47 -5.95 27.06
N LYS A 542 -39.82 -5.05 27.99
CA LYS A 542 -40.57 -5.46 29.17
C LYS A 542 -41.93 -5.99 28.73
N LEU A 543 -42.23 -7.24 29.05
CA LEU A 543 -43.53 -7.84 28.84
C LEU A 543 -44.54 -7.12 29.78
N THR A 544 -45.44 -6.37 29.21
CA THR A 544 -46.58 -5.82 29.95
C THR A 544 -47.82 -6.67 29.66
N ASN A 545 -48.62 -6.97 30.68
CA ASN A 545 -49.85 -7.76 30.54
C ASN A 545 -50.95 -7.08 29.69
N MET A 546 -50.73 -5.86 29.19
CA MET A 546 -51.58 -5.18 28.24
C MET A 546 -51.12 -5.44 26.81
N ARG A 547 -51.84 -6.29 26.09
CA ARG A 547 -51.71 -6.46 24.64
C ARG A 547 -52.34 -5.26 23.94
N SER A 548 -51.57 -4.26 23.54
CA SER A 548 -51.97 -3.29 22.54
C SER A 548 -51.73 -3.89 21.16
N LYS A 549 -52.72 -3.77 20.25
CA LYS A 549 -52.61 -4.30 18.85
C LYS A 549 -51.45 -3.72 18.03
N ALA A 550 -50.78 -2.67 18.50
CA ALA A 550 -49.62 -2.02 17.90
C ALA A 550 -48.27 -2.66 18.29
N SER A 551 -48.26 -3.76 19.05
CA SER A 551 -47.00 -4.34 19.62
C SER A 551 -46.35 -5.45 18.78
N ASP A 552 -46.95 -5.87 17.68
CA ASP A 552 -46.48 -6.95 16.81
C ASP A 552 -45.99 -6.46 15.43
N GLU A 553 -45.69 -5.14 15.30
CA GLU A 553 -45.03 -4.65 14.09
C GLU A 553 -43.60 -5.27 14.01
N ASN A 554 -43.27 -5.82 12.85
CA ASN A 554 -41.94 -6.29 12.55
C ASN A 554 -40.94 -5.12 12.71
N ILE A 555 -39.96 -5.30 13.58
CA ILE A 555 -38.89 -4.33 13.76
C ILE A 555 -38.04 -4.34 12.49
N GLN A 556 -38.07 -3.26 11.73
CA GLN A 556 -37.17 -3.05 10.61
C GLN A 556 -35.91 -2.37 11.09
N LEU A 557 -34.76 -3.03 10.91
CA LEU A 557 -33.45 -2.48 11.19
C LEU A 557 -32.74 -2.18 9.86
N GLU A 558 -32.09 -1.03 9.80
CA GLU A 558 -31.15 -0.73 8.74
C GLU A 558 -29.92 -1.65 8.86
N PRO A 559 -29.32 -2.08 7.73
CA PRO A 559 -28.08 -2.86 7.78
C PRO A 559 -27.01 -2.10 8.55
N PRO A 560 -26.25 -2.77 9.45
CA PRO A 560 -25.15 -2.12 10.15
C PRO A 560 -24.05 -1.70 9.16
N ARG A 561 -23.33 -0.63 9.49
CA ARG A 561 -22.11 -0.26 8.76
C ARG A 561 -21.05 -1.31 9.00
N GLU A 562 -20.59 -1.94 7.92
CA GLU A 562 -19.51 -2.92 7.99
C GLU A 562 -18.19 -2.22 8.36
N LEU A 563 -17.49 -2.79 9.34
CA LEU A 563 -16.18 -2.31 9.78
C LEU A 563 -15.08 -3.11 9.09
N THR A 564 -14.45 -2.54 8.06
CA THR A 564 -13.16 -3.00 7.57
C THR A 564 -12.05 -2.48 8.48
N LEU A 565 -10.83 -3.02 8.39
CA LEU A 565 -9.69 -2.53 9.18
C LEU A 565 -9.39 -1.05 8.89
N GLU A 566 -9.47 -0.64 7.64
CA GLU A 566 -9.29 0.75 7.22
C GLU A 566 -10.35 1.65 7.86
N ALA A 567 -11.63 1.28 7.71
CA ALA A 567 -12.72 2.05 8.31
C ALA A 567 -12.62 2.12 9.84
N ALA A 568 -12.12 1.08 10.47
CA ALA A 568 -11.90 1.03 11.91
C ALA A 568 -10.75 1.97 12.34
N LEU A 569 -9.60 1.94 11.63
CA LEU A 569 -8.45 2.83 11.88
C LEU A 569 -8.79 4.30 11.67
N GLU A 570 -9.57 4.61 10.63
CA GLU A 570 -10.07 5.96 10.38
C GLU A 570 -11.04 6.45 11.45
N TYR A 571 -11.81 5.53 12.05
CA TYR A 571 -12.87 5.88 13.01
C TYR A 571 -12.36 6.14 14.41
N ILE A 572 -11.40 5.36 14.92
CA ILE A 572 -11.01 5.38 16.34
C ILE A 572 -10.33 6.69 16.77
N GLU A 573 -10.58 7.05 18.03
CA GLU A 573 -9.92 8.14 18.74
C GLU A 573 -8.86 7.60 19.72
N ASP A 574 -8.10 8.50 20.38
CA ASP A 574 -6.97 8.16 21.25
C ASP A 574 -7.36 7.29 22.46
N ASP A 575 -8.61 7.32 22.87
CA ASP A 575 -9.18 6.52 23.97
C ASP A 575 -9.85 5.22 23.51
N GLU A 576 -9.74 4.90 22.22
CA GLU A 576 -10.32 3.71 21.59
C GLU A 576 -9.25 2.76 21.06
N LEU A 577 -9.61 1.49 20.92
CA LEU A 577 -8.77 0.42 20.37
C LEU A 577 -9.57 -0.40 19.38
N ILE A 578 -8.89 -0.98 18.41
CA ILE A 578 -9.45 -1.99 17.52
C ILE A 578 -9.02 -3.35 18.02
N GLU A 579 -9.98 -4.22 18.24
CA GLU A 579 -9.77 -5.65 18.49
C GLU A 579 -9.83 -6.38 17.16
N VAL A 580 -8.71 -6.97 16.76
CA VAL A 580 -8.55 -7.70 15.49
C VAL A 580 -8.45 -9.18 15.77
N THR A 581 -9.38 -9.95 15.22
CA THR A 581 -9.41 -11.41 15.33
C THR A 581 -9.60 -12.04 13.96
N PRO A 582 -9.35 -13.33 13.77
CA PRO A 582 -9.57 -14.00 12.49
C PRO A 582 -10.99 -13.86 11.92
N GLN A 583 -12.00 -13.72 12.79
CA GLN A 583 -13.41 -13.69 12.39
C GLN A 583 -14.04 -12.30 12.50
N SER A 584 -13.53 -11.42 13.38
CA SER A 584 -14.20 -10.19 13.73
C SER A 584 -13.23 -9.01 13.85
N ILE A 585 -13.74 -7.82 13.51
CA ILE A 585 -13.12 -6.53 13.80
C ILE A 585 -14.09 -5.80 14.71
N ARG A 586 -13.66 -5.48 15.94
CA ARG A 586 -14.48 -4.82 16.95
C ARG A 586 -13.79 -3.57 17.43
N LEU A 587 -14.57 -2.55 17.74
CA LEU A 587 -14.08 -1.33 18.38
C LEU A 587 -14.41 -1.37 19.86
N ARG A 588 -13.49 -0.86 20.68
CA ARG A 588 -13.70 -0.79 22.12
C ARG A 588 -13.05 0.46 22.72
N LYS A 589 -13.55 0.86 23.87
CA LYS A 589 -12.84 1.85 24.68
C LYS A 589 -11.60 1.23 25.35
N ARG A 590 -10.54 2.02 25.49
CA ARG A 590 -9.32 1.62 26.21
C ARG A 590 -9.61 1.21 27.65
N PHE A 591 -10.47 1.98 28.32
CA PHE A 591 -11.02 1.65 29.64
C PHE A 591 -12.45 1.13 29.48
N LEU A 592 -12.68 -0.13 29.81
CA LEU A 592 -13.97 -0.79 29.61
C LEU A 592 -15.04 -0.23 30.55
N SER A 593 -14.71 -0.13 31.86
CA SER A 593 -15.65 0.34 32.87
C SER A 593 -16.00 1.82 32.68
N THR A 594 -17.29 2.12 32.75
CA THR A 594 -17.81 3.50 32.75
C THR A 594 -17.17 4.37 33.85
N THR A 595 -16.83 3.79 34.99
CA THR A 595 -16.20 4.50 36.11
C THR A 595 -14.77 4.94 35.75
N ASP A 596 -14.00 4.03 35.14
CA ASP A 596 -12.62 4.33 34.77
C ASP A 596 -12.53 5.31 33.60
N ARG A 597 -13.45 5.23 32.62
CA ARG A 597 -13.59 6.24 31.56
C ARG A 597 -13.82 7.63 32.12
N LYS A 598 -14.73 7.77 33.11
CA LYS A 598 -15.00 9.06 33.78
C LYS A 598 -13.81 9.57 34.58
N ARG A 599 -13.04 8.69 35.23
CA ARG A 599 -11.79 9.08 35.93
C ARG A 599 -10.75 9.61 34.95
N PHE A 600 -10.52 8.90 33.86
CA PHE A 600 -9.58 9.29 32.82
C PHE A 600 -9.94 10.66 32.22
N SER A 601 -11.18 10.85 31.80
CA SER A 601 -11.66 12.13 31.24
C SER A 601 -11.48 13.31 32.19
N ARG A 602 -11.64 13.10 33.50
CA ARG A 602 -11.39 14.14 34.51
C ARG A 602 -9.90 14.45 34.67
N GLY A 603 -9.04 13.44 34.57
CA GLY A 603 -7.58 13.60 34.59
C GLY A 603 -7.09 14.48 33.43
N VAL A 604 -7.46 14.11 32.20
CA VAL A 604 -7.08 14.85 30.98
C VAL A 604 -7.60 16.30 31.00
N LYS A 605 -8.81 16.54 31.50
CA LYS A 605 -9.33 17.93 31.67
C LYS A 605 -8.51 18.74 32.67
N ARG A 606 -8.02 18.13 33.75
CA ARG A 606 -7.18 18.81 34.74
C ARG A 606 -5.79 19.15 34.17
N GLU A 607 -5.17 18.24 33.44
CA GLU A 607 -3.88 18.48 32.78
C GLU A 607 -3.96 19.60 31.74
N ARG A 608 -5.00 19.59 30.88
CA ARG A 608 -5.22 20.68 29.92
C ARG A 608 -5.47 22.04 30.58
N ALA A 609 -6.17 22.07 31.72
CA ALA A 609 -6.40 23.29 32.48
C ALA A 609 -5.15 23.78 33.24
N SER A 610 -4.16 22.95 33.47
CA SER A 610 -2.88 23.34 34.10
C SER A 610 -1.84 23.80 33.07
N MET A 611 -2.03 23.53 31.78
CA MET A 611 -1.16 23.94 30.68
C MET A 611 -1.66 25.20 29.94
N SER A 612 -2.87 25.64 30.22
CA SER A 612 -3.46 26.94 29.78
C SER A 612 -3.26 28.02 30.84
#